data_d44256a55c9d8224f1aeeba8441caf17
#
_entry.id   d44256a55c9d8224f1aeeba8441caf17
#
_cell.length_a   1.000
_cell.length_b   1.000
_cell.length_c   1.000
_cell.angle_alpha   90.00
_cell.angle_beta   90.00
_cell.angle_gamma   90.00
#
_symmetry.space_group_name_H-M   'P 1'
#
loop_
_entity.id
_entity.type
_entity.pdbx_description
1 polymer ?
#
loop_
_entity_poly.entity_id
_entity_poly.type
_entity_poly.pdbx_seq_one_letter_code
_entity_poly.pdbx_strand_id
1 'polypeptide(L)'
;MKQIIQKYDQPGTWEVVLPFTKVGQEQTWTGIIDARQPGVYELTVVATHTAQGTRGRITVRAVCGAGARVAVRGLIRIAKEAQDTEDFLELRILTLGKTALATAEPELEIEANQVKASHAASVGPVDEEQLLYLMSRGLGRAEAVDTIVRGFLA
;
A
#
# COMPACT_ATOMS: atom_id res chain seq x y z
N MET A 1 3.40 -18.28 -8.12
CA MET A 1 3.59 -16.96 -7.49
C MET A 1 3.13 -17.02 -6.04
N LYS A 2 3.98 -16.63 -5.09
CA LYS A 2 3.63 -16.61 -3.66
C LYS A 2 2.85 -15.32 -3.35
N GLN A 3 1.68 -15.44 -2.73
CA GLN A 3 0.87 -14.31 -2.28
C GLN A 3 0.89 -14.23 -0.75
N ILE A 4 1.15 -13.04 -0.22
CA ILE A 4 1.16 -12.76 1.22
C ILE A 4 0.27 -11.54 1.47
N ILE A 5 -0.62 -11.64 2.46
CA ILE A 5 -1.46 -10.52 2.92
C ILE A 5 -1.19 -10.32 4.41
N GLN A 6 -0.86 -9.10 4.81
CA GLN A 6 -0.66 -8.71 6.20
C GLN A 6 -1.60 -7.57 6.58
N LYS A 7 -2.21 -7.65 7.77
CA LYS A 7 -3.17 -6.66 8.26
C LYS A 7 -2.65 -5.98 9.52
N TYR A 8 -2.87 -4.68 9.59
CA TYR A 8 -2.46 -3.79 10.67
C TYR A 8 -3.68 -2.95 11.09
N ASP A 9 -4.28 -3.29 12.22
CA ASP A 9 -5.52 -2.68 12.72
C ASP A 9 -5.36 -1.99 14.08
N GLN A 10 -4.15 -1.97 14.61
CA GLN A 10 -3.78 -1.28 15.84
C GLN A 10 -2.63 -0.30 15.57
N PRO A 11 -2.53 0.82 16.33
CA PRO A 11 -1.39 1.71 16.24
C PRO A 11 -0.06 0.98 16.46
N GLY A 12 0.95 1.35 15.69
CA GLY A 12 2.28 0.76 15.77
C GLY A 12 3.21 1.18 14.65
N THR A 13 4.43 0.68 14.72
CA THR A 13 5.47 0.87 13.72
C THR A 13 5.96 -0.49 13.22
N TRP A 14 5.93 -0.71 11.92
CA TRP A 14 6.30 -1.99 11.30
C TRP A 14 7.30 -1.79 10.17
N GLU A 15 8.20 -2.74 10.05
CA GLU A 15 9.12 -2.86 8.92
C GLU A 15 8.98 -4.23 8.29
N VAL A 16 8.79 -4.27 6.98
CA VAL A 16 8.65 -5.50 6.19
C VAL A 16 9.72 -5.52 5.13
N VAL A 17 10.53 -6.57 5.11
CA VAL A 17 11.55 -6.80 4.07
C VAL A 17 11.13 -7.99 3.22
N LEU A 18 11.08 -7.78 1.91
CA LEU A 18 10.70 -8.77 0.90
C LEU A 18 11.93 -9.12 0.06
N PRO A 19 12.67 -10.18 0.40
CA PRO A 19 13.86 -10.56 -0.33
C PRO A 19 13.52 -11.38 -1.59
N PHE A 20 14.08 -10.97 -2.73
CA PHE A 20 14.05 -11.69 -4.01
C PHE A 20 15.47 -12.15 -4.32
N THR A 21 15.83 -13.33 -3.80
CA THR A 21 17.19 -13.86 -3.80
C THR A 21 17.38 -15.06 -4.74
N LYS A 22 16.30 -15.57 -5.35
CA LYS A 22 16.34 -16.72 -6.25
C LYS A 22 16.00 -16.28 -7.66
N VAL A 23 16.75 -16.78 -8.65
CA VAL A 23 16.46 -16.51 -10.06
C VAL A 23 15.01 -16.89 -10.39
N GLY A 24 14.30 -15.98 -11.06
CA GLY A 24 12.90 -16.17 -11.44
C GLY A 24 11.91 -16.17 -10.28
N GLN A 25 12.31 -15.75 -9.07
CA GLN A 25 11.38 -15.68 -7.93
C GLN A 25 10.25 -14.70 -8.19
N GLU A 26 9.02 -15.13 -7.92
CA GLU A 26 7.82 -14.31 -8.05
C GLU A 26 7.08 -14.22 -6.72
N GLN A 27 6.73 -13.01 -6.30
CA GLN A 27 5.99 -12.78 -5.06
C GLN A 27 5.07 -11.56 -5.16
N THR A 28 3.86 -11.70 -4.65
CA THR A 28 2.93 -10.59 -4.41
C THR A 28 2.76 -10.41 -2.91
N TRP A 29 2.87 -9.17 -2.45
CA TRP A 29 2.63 -8.82 -1.05
C TRP A 29 1.63 -7.67 -0.96
N THR A 30 0.67 -7.79 -0.05
CA THR A 30 -0.32 -6.76 0.22
C THR A 30 -0.36 -6.43 1.70
N GLY A 31 -0.11 -5.17 2.04
CA GLY A 31 -0.30 -4.61 3.37
C GLY A 31 -1.66 -3.89 3.44
N ILE A 32 -2.44 -4.19 4.45
CA ILE A 32 -3.74 -3.56 4.72
C ILE A 32 -3.68 -2.87 6.07
N ILE A 33 -3.84 -1.53 6.09
CA ILE A 33 -3.87 -0.74 7.32
C ILE A 33 -5.29 -0.21 7.53
N ASP A 34 -5.93 -0.63 8.61
CA ASP A 34 -7.20 -0.08 9.06
C ASP A 34 -6.97 0.84 10.27
N ALA A 35 -6.66 2.11 9.99
CA ALA A 35 -6.40 3.13 10.99
C ALA A 35 -7.64 3.99 11.26
N ARG A 36 -8.81 3.38 11.41
CA ARG A 36 -10.03 4.10 11.82
C ARG A 36 -10.02 4.50 13.30
N GLN A 37 -9.24 3.82 14.13
CA GLN A 37 -8.98 4.25 15.50
C GLN A 37 -7.88 5.31 15.56
N PRO A 38 -8.01 6.34 16.42
CA PRO A 38 -6.94 7.33 16.61
C PRO A 38 -5.62 6.68 17.02
N GLY A 39 -4.52 7.24 16.55
CA GLY A 39 -3.18 6.76 16.85
C GLY A 39 -2.24 6.93 15.68
N VAL A 40 -1.01 6.45 15.85
CA VAL A 40 0.06 6.53 14.85
C VAL A 40 0.33 5.15 14.26
N TYR A 41 0.26 5.06 12.94
CA TYR A 41 0.47 3.84 12.15
C TYR A 41 1.58 4.12 11.14
N GLU A 42 2.73 3.48 11.32
CA GLU A 42 3.88 3.65 10.44
C GLU A 42 4.30 2.31 9.84
N LEU A 43 4.28 2.21 8.52
CA LEU A 43 4.68 1.02 7.79
C LEU A 43 5.78 1.36 6.79
N THR A 44 6.91 0.67 6.89
CA THR A 44 7.96 0.66 5.88
C THR A 44 8.02 -0.72 5.23
N VAL A 45 7.92 -0.78 3.91
CA VAL A 45 8.10 -2.02 3.14
C VAL A 45 9.25 -1.85 2.16
N VAL A 46 10.18 -2.80 2.16
CA VAL A 46 11.36 -2.79 1.30
C VAL A 46 11.42 -4.10 0.51
N ALA A 47 11.30 -4.00 -0.82
CA ALA A 47 11.60 -5.11 -1.71
C ALA A 47 13.07 -5.03 -2.14
N THR A 48 13.81 -6.11 -1.96
CA THR A 48 15.24 -6.17 -2.31
C THR A 48 15.47 -7.27 -3.34
N HIS A 49 15.81 -6.88 -4.56
CA HIS A 49 16.11 -7.79 -5.66
C HIS A 49 17.61 -7.94 -5.82
N THR A 50 18.13 -9.17 -5.59
CA THR A 50 19.54 -9.52 -5.75
C THR A 50 19.77 -10.64 -6.77
N ALA A 51 18.69 -11.23 -7.31
CA ALA A 51 18.75 -12.28 -8.32
C ALA A 51 18.04 -11.84 -9.61
N GLN A 52 18.47 -12.42 -10.72
CA GLN A 52 17.98 -12.11 -12.05
C GLN A 52 16.56 -12.64 -12.29
N GLY A 53 15.79 -11.94 -13.13
CA GLY A 53 14.48 -12.37 -13.63
C GLY A 53 13.39 -12.43 -12.57
N THR A 54 13.54 -11.69 -11.48
CA THR A 54 12.58 -11.68 -10.37
C THR A 54 11.38 -10.79 -10.66
N ARG A 55 10.20 -11.16 -10.12
CA ARG A 55 8.96 -10.40 -10.29
C ARG A 55 8.30 -10.13 -8.95
N GLY A 56 8.07 -8.85 -8.68
CA GLY A 56 7.40 -8.33 -7.49
C GLY A 56 6.12 -7.57 -7.83
N ARG A 57 5.15 -7.63 -6.92
CA ARG A 57 4.04 -6.69 -6.86
C ARG A 57 3.74 -6.38 -5.40
N ILE A 58 3.93 -5.13 -5.03
CA ILE A 58 3.76 -4.66 -3.66
C ILE A 58 2.63 -3.66 -3.63
N THR A 59 1.63 -3.93 -2.80
CA THR A 59 0.47 -3.06 -2.65
C THR A 59 0.26 -2.74 -1.18
N VAL A 60 0.09 -1.46 -0.85
CA VAL A 60 -0.40 -1.02 0.47
C VAL A 60 -1.72 -0.29 0.27
N ARG A 61 -2.74 -0.73 0.99
CA ARG A 61 -4.02 -0.04 1.09
C ARG A 61 -4.26 0.35 2.53
N ALA A 62 -4.46 1.64 2.78
CA ALA A 62 -4.67 2.16 4.13
C ALA A 62 -5.91 3.04 4.18
N VAL A 63 -6.63 2.94 5.28
CA VAL A 63 -7.68 3.88 5.63
C VAL A 63 -7.23 4.64 6.87
N CYS A 64 -7.24 5.97 6.79
CA CYS A 64 -6.84 6.86 7.88
C CYS A 64 -8.06 7.62 8.40
N GLY A 65 -8.50 7.29 9.61
CA GLY A 65 -9.65 7.91 10.26
C GLY A 65 -9.32 9.23 10.97
N ALA A 66 -10.34 9.88 11.48
CA ALA A 66 -10.20 11.11 12.26
C ALA A 66 -9.30 10.87 13.49
N GLY A 67 -8.33 11.76 13.72
CA GLY A 67 -7.37 11.64 14.82
C GLY A 67 -6.28 10.59 14.61
N ALA A 68 -6.27 9.88 13.50
CA ALA A 68 -5.20 8.95 13.13
C ALA A 68 -4.15 9.62 12.26
N ARG A 69 -2.93 9.11 12.35
CA ARG A 69 -1.81 9.43 11.48
C ARG A 69 -1.28 8.16 10.84
N VAL A 70 -1.29 8.10 9.52
CA VAL A 70 -0.77 6.98 8.74
C VAL A 70 0.41 7.47 7.90
N ALA A 71 1.56 6.84 8.07
CA ALA A 71 2.75 7.08 7.25
C ALA A 71 3.19 5.76 6.60
N VAL A 72 3.16 5.69 5.29
CA VAL A 72 3.59 4.52 4.53
C VAL A 72 4.77 4.89 3.66
N ARG A 73 5.88 4.18 3.84
CA ARG A 73 7.06 4.26 2.98
C ARG A 73 7.26 2.92 2.27
N GLY A 74 7.46 2.96 0.97
CA GLY A 74 7.76 1.80 0.16
C GLY A 74 9.04 2.01 -0.64
N LEU A 75 9.94 1.02 -0.66
CA LEU A 75 11.18 1.07 -1.41
C LEU A 75 11.35 -0.21 -2.24
N ILE A 76 11.60 -0.06 -3.54
CA ILE A 76 12.11 -1.12 -4.40
C ILE A 76 13.59 -0.87 -4.61
N ARG A 77 14.43 -1.81 -4.17
CA ARG A 77 15.88 -1.80 -4.37
C ARG A 77 16.27 -2.92 -5.32
N ILE A 78 16.92 -2.59 -6.43
CA ILE A 78 17.35 -3.55 -7.44
C ILE A 78 18.87 -3.45 -7.60
N ALA A 79 19.57 -4.49 -7.17
CA ALA A 79 21.02 -4.59 -7.28
C ALA A 79 21.47 -4.75 -8.75
N LYS A 80 22.72 -4.42 -9.04
CA LYS A 80 23.31 -4.47 -10.40
C LYS A 80 23.16 -5.83 -11.07
N GLU A 81 23.25 -6.91 -10.30
CA GLU A 81 23.14 -8.30 -10.77
C GLU A 81 21.72 -8.74 -11.08
N ALA A 82 20.71 -8.02 -10.53
CA ALA A 82 19.30 -8.35 -10.68
C ALA A 82 18.70 -7.84 -12.00
N GLN A 83 19.30 -8.24 -13.12
CA GLN A 83 18.80 -7.92 -14.46
C GLN A 83 17.47 -8.63 -14.74
N ASP A 84 16.70 -8.12 -15.69
CA ASP A 84 15.37 -8.64 -16.08
C ASP A 84 14.36 -8.67 -14.92
N THR A 85 14.53 -7.82 -13.92
CA THR A 85 13.60 -7.65 -12.81
C THR A 85 12.40 -6.81 -13.23
N GLU A 86 11.21 -7.23 -12.79
CA GLU A 86 9.96 -6.46 -12.91
C GLU A 86 9.34 -6.29 -11.52
N ASP A 87 9.08 -5.06 -11.08
CA ASP A 87 8.37 -4.80 -9.82
C ASP A 87 7.50 -3.54 -9.91
N PHE A 88 6.38 -3.59 -9.22
CA PHE A 88 5.44 -2.48 -9.12
C PHE A 88 5.02 -2.25 -7.67
N LEU A 89 5.24 -1.03 -7.19
CA LEU A 89 4.85 -0.57 -5.85
C LEU A 89 3.66 0.36 -5.93
N GLU A 90 2.56 0.00 -5.27
CA GLU A 90 1.36 0.83 -5.18
C GLU A 90 1.04 1.17 -3.72
N LEU A 91 0.98 2.46 -3.40
CA LEU A 91 0.60 2.96 -2.08
C LEU A 91 -0.70 3.77 -2.21
N ARG A 92 -1.77 3.33 -1.57
CA ARG A 92 -3.07 4.02 -1.61
C ARG A 92 -3.61 4.24 -0.21
N ILE A 93 -3.88 5.50 0.14
CA ILE A 93 -4.43 5.89 1.43
C ILE A 93 -5.73 6.66 1.22
N LEU A 94 -6.79 6.15 1.83
CA LEU A 94 -8.09 6.80 1.88
C LEU A 94 -8.23 7.52 3.22
N THR A 95 -8.51 8.84 3.20
CA THR A 95 -8.71 9.61 4.41
C THR A 95 -10.18 9.78 4.74
N LEU A 96 -10.52 9.63 6.03
CA LEU A 96 -11.87 9.81 6.57
C LEU A 96 -11.87 10.96 7.58
N GLY A 97 -12.29 12.13 7.13
CA GLY A 97 -12.40 13.31 7.97
C GLY A 97 -11.20 14.25 7.91
N LYS A 98 -11.40 15.46 8.42
CA LYS A 98 -10.46 16.58 8.27
C LYS A 98 -9.21 16.48 9.15
N THR A 99 -9.26 15.67 10.20
CA THR A 99 -8.15 15.47 11.15
C THR A 99 -7.30 14.23 10.86
N ALA A 100 -7.61 13.50 9.78
CA ALA A 100 -6.78 12.41 9.29
C ALA A 100 -5.50 12.96 8.65
N LEU A 101 -4.34 12.46 9.09
CA LEU A 101 -3.05 12.83 8.54
C LEU A 101 -2.41 11.62 7.85
N ALA A 102 -2.16 11.72 6.57
CA ALA A 102 -1.65 10.59 5.80
C ALA A 102 -0.53 11.00 4.85
N THR A 103 0.54 10.20 4.82
CA THR A 103 1.65 10.34 3.88
C THR A 103 1.96 9.01 3.21
N ALA A 104 2.26 9.05 1.91
CA ALA A 104 2.71 7.91 1.14
C ALA A 104 3.98 8.28 0.37
N GLU A 105 5.08 7.59 0.66
CA GLU A 105 6.40 7.87 0.12
C GLU A 105 6.94 6.65 -0.64
N PRO A 106 6.70 6.53 -1.96
CA PRO A 106 7.30 5.48 -2.76
C PRO A 106 8.68 5.90 -3.27
N GLU A 107 9.64 4.97 -3.22
CA GLU A 107 11.02 5.17 -3.64
C GLU A 107 11.51 4.02 -4.52
N LEU A 108 12.42 4.33 -5.45
CA LEU A 108 13.12 3.36 -6.29
C LEU A 108 14.63 3.60 -6.19
N GLU A 109 15.39 2.54 -5.88
CA GLU A 109 16.86 2.52 -5.94
C GLU A 109 17.29 1.44 -6.94
N ILE A 110 17.70 1.82 -8.14
CA ILE A 110 17.95 0.88 -9.25
C ILE A 110 19.39 1.03 -9.74
N GLU A 111 20.16 -0.06 -9.64
CA GLU A 111 21.52 -0.15 -10.17
C GLU A 111 21.60 -0.98 -11.47
N ALA A 112 20.61 -1.82 -11.74
CA ALA A 112 20.52 -2.63 -12.95
C ALA A 112 19.98 -1.84 -14.15
N ASN A 113 20.39 -2.22 -15.38
CA ASN A 113 20.00 -1.51 -16.61
C ASN A 113 18.73 -2.09 -17.26
N GLN A 114 18.55 -3.41 -17.22
CA GLN A 114 17.42 -4.09 -17.86
C GLN A 114 16.37 -4.43 -16.81
N VAL A 115 15.54 -3.46 -16.47
CA VAL A 115 14.48 -3.63 -15.46
C VAL A 115 13.22 -2.88 -15.87
N LYS A 116 12.08 -3.35 -15.36
CA LYS A 116 10.80 -2.64 -15.40
C LYS A 116 10.34 -2.41 -13.96
N ALA A 117 10.69 -1.28 -13.40
CA ALA A 117 10.27 -0.89 -12.06
C ALA A 117 9.51 0.41 -12.11
N SER A 118 8.39 0.45 -11.41
CA SER A 118 7.56 1.64 -11.31
C SER A 118 6.80 1.70 -10.00
N HIS A 119 6.28 2.88 -9.69
CA HIS A 119 5.45 3.05 -8.51
C HIS A 119 4.28 3.99 -8.79
N ALA A 120 3.24 3.87 -7.95
CA ALA A 120 2.14 4.81 -7.87
C ALA A 120 1.80 5.08 -6.40
N ALA A 121 1.43 6.32 -6.10
CA ALA A 121 0.95 6.68 -4.78
C ALA A 121 -0.27 7.61 -4.90
N SER A 122 -1.23 7.41 -4.01
CA SER A 122 -2.39 8.29 -3.88
C SER A 122 -2.82 8.43 -2.43
N VAL A 123 -3.15 9.66 -2.04
CA VAL A 123 -3.75 10.00 -0.75
C VAL A 123 -4.92 10.91 -1.04
N GLY A 124 -6.11 10.57 -0.56
CA GLY A 124 -7.28 11.38 -0.77
C GLY A 124 -8.51 10.95 0.03
N PRO A 125 -9.53 11.81 0.08
CA PRO A 125 -10.77 11.53 0.76
C PRO A 125 -11.64 10.53 -0.01
N VAL A 126 -12.73 10.11 0.62
CA VAL A 126 -13.80 9.37 -0.04
C VAL A 126 -14.37 10.19 -1.19
N ASP A 127 -14.63 9.54 -2.31
CA ASP A 127 -15.30 10.16 -3.45
C ASP A 127 -16.75 10.49 -3.09
N GLU A 128 -17.09 11.78 -3.08
CA GLU A 128 -18.43 12.28 -2.74
C GLU A 128 -19.51 11.79 -3.72
N GLU A 129 -19.18 11.56 -4.98
CA GLU A 129 -20.14 11.02 -5.96
C GLU A 129 -20.51 9.58 -5.66
N GLN A 130 -19.51 8.75 -5.30
CA GLN A 130 -19.77 7.38 -4.85
C GLN A 130 -20.60 7.36 -3.56
N LEU A 131 -20.28 8.24 -2.63
CA LEU A 131 -21.02 8.38 -1.38
C LEU A 131 -22.47 8.76 -1.63
N LEU A 132 -22.73 9.79 -2.44
CA LEU A 132 -24.09 10.24 -2.81
C LEU A 132 -24.86 9.14 -3.54
N TYR A 133 -24.20 8.39 -4.42
CA TYR A 133 -24.83 7.26 -5.10
C TYR A 133 -25.33 6.20 -4.11
N LEU A 134 -24.50 5.77 -3.17
CA LEU A 134 -24.89 4.79 -2.14
C LEU A 134 -26.01 5.32 -1.25
N MET A 135 -25.95 6.58 -0.86
CA MET A 135 -27.01 7.24 -0.07
C MET A 135 -28.32 7.31 -0.86
N SER A 136 -28.30 7.56 -2.16
CA SER A 136 -29.47 7.55 -3.02
C SER A 136 -30.13 6.17 -3.14
N ARG A 137 -29.38 5.11 -2.82
CA ARG A 137 -29.87 3.72 -2.76
C ARG A 137 -30.39 3.32 -1.37
N GLY A 138 -30.48 4.26 -0.45
CA GLY A 138 -31.08 4.05 0.87
C GLY A 138 -30.11 3.79 2.01
N LEU A 139 -28.77 3.87 1.78
CA LEU A 139 -27.79 3.74 2.86
C LEU A 139 -27.67 5.07 3.62
N GLY A 140 -27.55 4.98 4.95
CA GLY A 140 -27.12 6.12 5.76
C GLY A 140 -25.67 6.49 5.43
N ARG A 141 -25.27 7.75 5.73
CA ARG A 141 -23.90 8.22 5.41
C ARG A 141 -22.79 7.32 6.03
N ALA A 142 -22.92 6.97 7.29
CA ALA A 142 -21.95 6.12 7.97
C ALA A 142 -21.85 4.71 7.34
N GLU A 143 -22.98 4.12 6.96
CA GLU A 143 -23.04 2.82 6.31
C GLU A 143 -22.45 2.86 4.88
N ALA A 144 -22.71 3.95 4.15
CA ALA A 144 -22.16 4.18 2.82
C ALA A 144 -20.61 4.31 2.88
N VAL A 145 -20.08 5.08 3.84
CA VAL A 145 -18.65 5.20 4.08
C VAL A 145 -18.04 3.84 4.42
N ASP A 146 -18.64 3.09 5.33
CA ASP A 146 -18.14 1.75 5.71
C ASP A 146 -18.13 0.78 4.51
N THR A 147 -19.13 0.87 3.64
CA THR A 147 -19.20 0.06 2.41
C THR A 147 -18.05 0.39 1.46
N ILE A 148 -17.74 1.68 1.27
CA ILE A 148 -16.62 2.13 0.44
C ILE A 148 -15.29 1.66 1.05
N VAL A 149 -15.10 1.82 2.36
CA VAL A 149 -13.89 1.38 3.09
C VAL A 149 -13.67 -0.11 2.95
N ARG A 150 -14.70 -0.92 3.15
CA ARG A 150 -14.59 -2.38 2.99
C ARG A 150 -14.19 -2.77 1.57
N GLY A 151 -14.78 -2.15 0.56
CA GLY A 151 -14.41 -2.37 -0.84
C GLY A 151 -12.98 -1.94 -1.16
N PHE A 152 -12.53 -0.83 -0.59
CA PHE A 152 -11.18 -0.30 -0.78
C PHE A 152 -10.10 -1.19 -0.14
N LEU A 153 -10.37 -1.76 1.03
CA LEU A 153 -9.44 -2.63 1.76
C LEU A 153 -9.48 -4.10 1.32
N ALA A 154 -10.46 -4.46 0.51
CA ALA A 154 -10.63 -5.85 0.02
C ALA A 154 -9.51 -6.31 -0.93
#